data_2bc295032895ca10f76799c549913df1
#
_entry.id   2bc295032895ca10f76799c549913df1
#
_cell.length_a   1.000
_cell.length_b   1.000
_cell.length_c   1.000
_cell.angle_alpha   90.00
_cell.angle_beta   90.00
_cell.angle_gamma   90.00
#
_symmetry.space_group_name_H-M   'P 1'
#
loop_
_entity.id
_entity.type
_entity.pdbx_description
1 polymer ?
#
loop_
_entity_poly.entity_id
_entity_poly.type
_entity_poly.pdbx_seq_one_letter_code
_entity_poly.pdbx_strand_id
1 'polypeptide(L)'
;MSKLTLFLLATAAFAADPFYLGTWKIDSAVVAPWADPAHMSDATEMKSLVGKTVVFKPSEIVGPRQVACKGPKYKVKDYPADMLYQGAFGEMHSRDKSVDPQKVAEKLGFKGKSWKTVETGCATELDFHYIDPATTTFGLNNYVYILKKQ
;
A
#
# COMPACT_ATOMS: atom_id res chain seq x y z
N MET A 1 -17.66 -22.14 58.38
CA MET A 1 -16.57 -21.39 57.71
C MET A 1 -16.68 -21.63 56.22
N SER A 2 -17.30 -20.69 55.49
CA SER A 2 -17.54 -20.82 54.06
C SER A 2 -16.34 -20.19 53.32
N LYS A 3 -15.63 -21.01 52.51
CA LYS A 3 -14.54 -20.51 51.65
C LYS A 3 -15.13 -20.03 50.35
N LEU A 4 -15.18 -18.71 50.17
CA LEU A 4 -15.56 -18.06 48.92
C LEU A 4 -14.38 -18.15 47.94
N THR A 5 -14.46 -19.02 46.95
CA THR A 5 -13.45 -19.13 45.90
C THR A 5 -13.78 -18.10 44.82
N LEU A 6 -12.95 -17.05 44.74
CA LEU A 6 -13.08 -16.00 43.75
C LEU A 6 -12.46 -16.53 42.41
N PHE A 7 -13.29 -16.83 41.43
CA PHE A 7 -12.86 -17.11 40.06
C PHE A 7 -12.53 -15.79 39.35
N LEU A 8 -11.25 -15.54 39.14
CA LEU A 8 -10.81 -14.49 38.23
C LEU A 8 -11.02 -15.00 36.78
N LEU A 9 -12.03 -14.47 36.12
CA LEU A 9 -12.15 -14.61 34.66
C LEU A 9 -11.11 -13.68 34.01
N ALA A 10 -10.03 -14.26 33.53
CA ALA A 10 -9.09 -13.57 32.67
C ALA A 10 -9.75 -13.38 31.29
N THR A 11 -10.24 -12.18 30.99
CA THR A 11 -10.66 -11.81 29.65
C THR A 11 -9.41 -11.63 28.79
N ALA A 12 -9.12 -12.61 27.93
CA ALA A 12 -8.12 -12.45 26.89
C ALA A 12 -8.62 -11.36 25.92
N ALA A 13 -8.04 -10.17 26.00
CA ALA A 13 -8.25 -9.15 24.98
C ALA A 13 -7.52 -9.62 23.71
N PHE A 14 -8.26 -10.09 22.71
CA PHE A 14 -7.72 -10.33 21.38
C PHE A 14 -7.43 -8.96 20.76
N ALA A 15 -6.15 -8.64 20.56
CA ALA A 15 -5.77 -7.49 19.77
C ALA A 15 -6.27 -7.71 18.33
N ALA A 16 -6.94 -6.68 17.74
CA ALA A 16 -7.36 -6.74 16.35
C ALA A 16 -6.13 -6.88 15.44
N ASP A 17 -6.25 -7.65 14.36
CA ASP A 17 -5.21 -7.77 13.36
C ASP A 17 -4.88 -6.41 12.74
N PRO A 18 -3.60 -6.15 12.38
CA PRO A 18 -3.22 -4.94 11.66
C PRO A 18 -4.08 -4.73 10.41
N PHE A 19 -4.49 -3.49 10.15
CA PHE A 19 -5.43 -3.14 9.09
C PHE A 19 -5.02 -3.60 7.69
N TYR A 20 -3.71 -3.75 7.44
CA TYR A 20 -3.17 -4.15 6.14
C TYR A 20 -3.18 -5.66 5.92
N LEU A 21 -3.27 -6.49 6.97
CA LEU A 21 -3.33 -7.94 6.81
C LEU A 21 -4.66 -8.37 6.17
N GLY A 22 -4.60 -9.46 5.43
CA GLY A 22 -5.75 -10.06 4.77
C GLY A 22 -5.64 -10.10 3.25
N THR A 23 -6.77 -10.33 2.62
CA THR A 23 -6.87 -10.54 1.17
C THR A 23 -7.26 -9.25 0.46
N TRP A 24 -6.51 -8.95 -0.57
CA TRP A 24 -6.68 -7.77 -1.42
C TRP A 24 -6.74 -8.19 -2.88
N LYS A 25 -7.46 -7.46 -3.69
CA LYS A 25 -7.52 -7.65 -5.14
C LYS A 25 -6.94 -6.43 -5.83
N ILE A 26 -6.07 -6.65 -6.80
CA ILE A 26 -5.64 -5.59 -7.73
C ILE A 26 -6.85 -5.29 -8.64
N ASP A 27 -7.58 -4.24 -8.28
CA ASP A 27 -8.86 -3.89 -8.91
C ASP A 27 -8.67 -3.19 -10.26
N SER A 28 -7.71 -2.28 -10.29
CA SER A 28 -7.43 -1.47 -11.47
C SER A 28 -5.99 -0.94 -11.47
N ALA A 29 -5.62 -0.33 -12.58
CA ALA A 29 -4.37 0.41 -12.70
C ALA A 29 -4.60 1.67 -13.54
N VAL A 30 -3.85 2.71 -13.23
CA VAL A 30 -3.82 3.97 -13.97
C VAL A 30 -2.39 4.30 -14.39
N VAL A 31 -2.21 5.05 -15.45
CA VAL A 31 -0.90 5.56 -15.85
C VAL A 31 -0.35 6.42 -14.72
N ALA A 32 0.86 6.14 -14.30
CA ALA A 32 1.50 6.87 -13.22
C ALA A 32 1.79 8.32 -13.60
N PRO A 33 1.63 9.28 -12.68
CA PRO A 33 1.93 10.69 -12.97
C PRO A 33 3.38 10.96 -13.40
N TRP A 34 4.31 10.10 -13.00
CA TRP A 34 5.74 10.19 -13.38
C TRP A 34 6.06 9.50 -14.71
N ALA A 35 5.10 8.82 -15.34
CA ALA A 35 5.34 8.11 -16.59
C ALA A 35 5.61 9.10 -17.74
N ASP A 36 6.63 8.78 -18.53
CA ASP A 36 6.94 9.51 -19.75
C ASP A 36 6.14 8.91 -20.92
N PRO A 37 5.20 9.64 -21.52
CA PRO A 37 4.40 9.15 -22.64
C PRO A 37 5.24 8.68 -23.84
N ALA A 38 6.45 9.23 -24.01
CA ALA A 38 7.36 8.84 -25.11
C ALA A 38 8.07 7.50 -24.85
N HIS A 39 8.10 7.03 -23.60
CA HIS A 39 8.84 5.84 -23.16
C HIS A 39 7.97 4.86 -22.36
N MET A 40 6.67 4.80 -22.68
CA MET A 40 5.77 3.84 -22.04
C MET A 40 6.17 2.42 -22.41
N SER A 41 6.32 1.57 -21.37
CA SER A 41 6.32 0.13 -21.56
C SER A 41 4.98 -0.33 -22.11
N ASP A 42 4.96 -1.51 -22.78
CA ASP A 42 3.68 -2.07 -23.18
C ASP A 42 2.83 -2.41 -21.93
N ALA A 43 1.52 -2.54 -22.14
CA ALA A 43 0.57 -2.79 -21.07
C ALA A 43 0.49 -4.26 -20.64
N THR A 44 1.38 -5.15 -21.09
CA THR A 44 1.32 -6.59 -20.84
C THR A 44 1.44 -6.90 -19.35
N GLU A 45 2.42 -6.31 -18.67
CA GLU A 45 2.59 -6.47 -17.23
C GLU A 45 1.35 -5.97 -16.48
N MET A 46 0.89 -4.77 -16.79
CA MET A 46 -0.30 -4.19 -16.16
C MET A 46 -1.52 -5.10 -16.34
N LYS A 47 -1.78 -5.57 -17.54
CA LYS A 47 -2.90 -6.47 -17.83
C LYS A 47 -2.77 -7.82 -17.11
N SER A 48 -1.55 -8.30 -16.90
CA SER A 48 -1.30 -9.54 -16.16
C SER A 48 -1.53 -9.41 -14.66
N LEU A 49 -1.39 -8.21 -14.10
CA LEU A 49 -1.52 -7.95 -12.68
C LEU A 49 -2.95 -7.60 -12.26
N VAL A 50 -3.67 -6.83 -13.07
CA VAL A 50 -5.07 -6.46 -12.78
C VAL A 50 -5.94 -7.72 -12.66
N GLY A 51 -6.76 -7.78 -11.61
CA GLY A 51 -7.61 -8.92 -11.27
C GLY A 51 -6.93 -9.96 -10.38
N LYS A 52 -5.63 -9.88 -10.14
CA LYS A 52 -4.90 -10.80 -9.26
C LYS A 52 -5.12 -10.47 -7.79
N THR A 53 -5.03 -11.51 -6.97
CA THR A 53 -5.15 -11.43 -5.51
C THR A 53 -3.78 -11.27 -4.88
N VAL A 54 -3.71 -10.42 -3.86
CA VAL A 54 -2.55 -10.24 -2.98
C VAL A 54 -3.00 -10.53 -1.55
N VAL A 55 -2.31 -11.40 -0.85
CA VAL A 55 -2.60 -11.72 0.55
C VAL A 55 -1.44 -11.28 1.42
N PHE A 56 -1.70 -10.33 2.30
CA PHE A 56 -0.74 -9.91 3.32
C PHE A 56 -0.90 -10.79 4.55
N LYS A 57 0.12 -11.58 4.85
CA LYS A 57 0.23 -12.40 6.05
C LYS A 57 1.39 -11.90 6.92
N PRO A 58 1.42 -12.22 8.22
CA PRO A 58 2.54 -11.79 9.08
C PRO A 58 3.92 -12.22 8.57
N SER A 59 4.03 -13.40 7.97
CA SER A 59 5.30 -14.01 7.56
C SER A 59 5.57 -13.98 6.06
N GLU A 60 4.60 -13.59 5.23
CA GLU A 60 4.76 -13.54 3.79
C GLU A 60 3.70 -12.65 3.12
N ILE A 61 4.02 -12.16 1.93
CA ILE A 61 3.04 -11.60 0.99
C ILE A 61 2.89 -12.60 -0.15
N VAL A 62 1.67 -13.10 -0.34
CA VAL A 62 1.34 -14.06 -1.39
C VAL A 62 0.66 -13.32 -2.54
N GLY A 63 1.11 -13.54 -3.77
CA GLY A 63 0.55 -12.87 -4.93
C GLY A 63 1.42 -13.01 -6.17
N PRO A 64 1.20 -12.16 -7.17
CA PRO A 64 2.06 -12.10 -8.34
C PRO A 64 3.53 -11.90 -7.96
N ARG A 65 4.45 -12.40 -8.78
CA ARG A 65 5.90 -12.33 -8.54
C ARG A 65 6.39 -10.93 -8.19
N GLN A 66 5.81 -9.90 -8.80
CA GLN A 66 6.18 -8.51 -8.59
C GLN A 66 5.92 -8.00 -7.17
N VAL A 67 4.98 -8.62 -6.46
CA VAL A 67 4.57 -8.23 -5.09
C VAL A 67 4.86 -9.28 -4.04
N ALA A 68 5.03 -10.54 -4.43
CA ALA A 68 5.27 -11.65 -3.50
C ALA A 68 6.59 -11.45 -2.73
N CYS A 69 6.57 -11.80 -1.45
CA CYS A 69 7.72 -11.61 -0.55
C CYS A 69 7.66 -12.59 0.60
N LYS A 70 8.82 -13.16 0.95
CA LYS A 70 8.99 -13.96 2.17
C LYS A 70 9.63 -13.11 3.26
N GLY A 71 9.10 -13.24 4.48
CA GLY A 71 9.64 -12.54 5.64
C GLY A 71 9.54 -11.01 5.57
N PRO A 72 8.39 -10.43 5.22
CA PRO A 72 8.25 -8.97 5.21
C PRO A 72 8.49 -8.40 6.61
N LYS A 73 9.05 -7.21 6.67
CA LYS A 73 9.25 -6.43 7.89
C LYS A 73 8.37 -5.19 7.82
N TYR A 74 7.09 -5.37 8.10
CA TYR A 74 6.11 -4.30 8.00
C TYR A 74 6.40 -3.15 8.95
N LYS A 75 6.39 -1.94 8.41
CA LYS A 75 6.40 -0.69 9.17
C LYS A 75 5.30 0.21 8.65
N VAL A 76 4.48 0.72 9.56
CA VAL A 76 3.42 1.67 9.23
C VAL A 76 3.90 3.08 9.54
N LYS A 77 3.90 3.94 8.54
CA LYS A 77 4.30 5.36 8.66
C LYS A 77 3.27 6.25 8.02
N ASP A 78 3.29 7.53 8.35
CA ASP A 78 2.52 8.57 7.68
C ASP A 78 3.40 9.26 6.64
N TYR A 79 2.98 9.21 5.38
CA TYR A 79 3.70 9.85 4.27
C TYR A 79 2.96 11.08 3.77
N PRO A 80 3.64 12.25 3.68
CA PRO A 80 3.14 13.37 2.90
C PRO A 80 3.23 13.09 1.40
N ALA A 81 2.63 13.95 0.58
CA ALA A 81 2.51 13.73 -0.86
C ALA A 81 3.85 13.54 -1.58
N ASP A 82 4.86 14.30 -1.19
CA ASP A 82 6.20 14.27 -1.82
C ASP A 82 6.96 12.95 -1.55
N MET A 83 6.57 12.20 -0.53
CA MET A 83 7.18 10.91 -0.19
C MET A 83 6.47 9.70 -0.84
N LEU A 84 5.26 9.86 -1.38
CA LEU A 84 4.53 8.78 -2.02
C LEU A 84 5.33 8.19 -3.20
N TYR A 85 5.16 6.87 -3.40
CA TYR A 85 5.80 6.14 -4.50
C TYR A 85 7.31 6.37 -4.57
N GLN A 86 7.98 6.14 -3.44
CA GLN A 86 9.43 6.30 -3.30
C GLN A 86 9.92 7.72 -3.62
N GLY A 87 9.10 8.72 -3.28
CA GLY A 87 9.44 10.12 -3.49
C GLY A 87 9.22 10.62 -4.92
N ALA A 88 8.50 9.87 -5.76
CA ALA A 88 8.31 10.23 -7.17
C ALA A 88 7.70 11.63 -7.36
N PHE A 89 6.73 12.02 -6.53
CA PHE A 89 6.10 13.34 -6.65
C PHE A 89 7.03 14.48 -6.18
N GLY A 90 7.84 14.20 -5.16
CA GLY A 90 8.90 15.13 -4.74
C GLY A 90 9.96 15.32 -5.83
N GLU A 91 10.33 14.26 -6.52
CA GLU A 91 11.26 14.31 -7.65
C GLU A 91 10.69 15.09 -8.84
N MET A 92 9.42 14.87 -9.17
CA MET A 92 8.71 15.66 -10.19
C MET A 92 8.76 17.17 -9.85
N HIS A 93 8.47 17.52 -8.60
CA HIS A 93 8.56 18.93 -8.13
C HIS A 93 10.00 19.46 -8.21
N SER A 94 10.99 18.62 -7.93
CA SER A 94 12.40 19.05 -8.02
C SER A 94 12.82 19.39 -9.44
N ARG A 95 12.29 18.68 -10.41
CA ARG A 95 12.52 18.92 -11.85
C ARG A 95 11.69 20.07 -12.41
N ASP A 96 10.45 20.20 -11.96
CA ASP A 96 9.53 21.24 -12.37
C ASP A 96 8.80 21.81 -11.15
N LYS A 97 9.16 23.02 -10.76
CA LYS A 97 8.60 23.70 -9.58
C LYS A 97 7.11 24.03 -9.69
N SER A 98 6.53 23.98 -10.89
CA SER A 98 5.09 24.13 -11.09
C SER A 98 4.28 22.89 -10.69
N VAL A 99 4.93 21.73 -10.58
CA VAL A 99 4.29 20.49 -10.10
C VAL A 99 4.10 20.57 -8.59
N ASP A 100 2.85 20.46 -8.15
CA ASP A 100 2.48 20.39 -6.74
C ASP A 100 2.21 18.92 -6.36
N PRO A 101 3.08 18.28 -5.54
CA PRO A 101 2.91 16.90 -5.12
C PRO A 101 1.54 16.62 -4.49
N GLN A 102 1.00 17.58 -3.72
CA GLN A 102 -0.31 17.46 -3.09
C GLN A 102 -1.43 17.33 -4.13
N LYS A 103 -1.41 18.16 -5.16
CA LYS A 103 -2.41 18.12 -6.25
C LYS A 103 -2.27 16.84 -7.10
N VAL A 104 -1.04 16.37 -7.28
CA VAL A 104 -0.81 15.09 -7.98
C VAL A 104 -1.42 13.93 -7.19
N ALA A 105 -1.21 13.89 -5.86
CA ALA A 105 -1.80 12.89 -4.99
C ALA A 105 -3.34 12.95 -5.00
N GLU A 106 -3.93 14.14 -4.96
CA GLU A 106 -5.38 14.34 -5.01
C GLU A 106 -6.01 13.75 -6.28
N LYS A 107 -5.34 13.84 -7.43
CA LYS A 107 -5.81 13.25 -8.70
C LYS A 107 -5.85 11.71 -8.65
N LEU A 108 -5.07 11.08 -7.78
CA LEU A 108 -5.08 9.64 -7.53
C LEU A 108 -6.08 9.23 -6.45
N GLY A 109 -6.83 10.18 -5.88
CA GLY A 109 -7.85 9.92 -4.86
C GLY A 109 -7.39 10.12 -3.42
N PHE A 110 -6.16 10.54 -3.19
CA PHE A 110 -5.69 10.88 -1.85
C PHE A 110 -6.31 12.18 -1.37
N LYS A 111 -6.94 12.15 -0.20
CA LYS A 111 -7.54 13.32 0.46
C LYS A 111 -6.84 13.57 1.78
N GLY A 112 -6.61 14.84 2.13
CA GLY A 112 -5.87 15.21 3.33
C GLY A 112 -4.41 15.54 3.02
N LYS A 113 -3.53 15.47 4.03
CA LYS A 113 -2.14 15.93 3.94
C LYS A 113 -1.09 14.84 4.10
N SER A 114 -1.46 13.72 4.69
CA SER A 114 -0.59 12.56 4.86
C SER A 114 -1.42 11.27 4.91
N TRP A 115 -0.81 10.16 4.55
CA TRP A 115 -1.51 8.90 4.42
C TRP A 115 -0.68 7.77 5.00
N LYS A 116 -1.38 6.79 5.58
CA LYS A 116 -0.75 5.55 6.04
C LYS A 116 -0.05 4.88 4.88
N THR A 117 1.22 4.56 5.10
CA THR A 117 2.04 3.78 4.19
C THR A 117 2.58 2.57 4.92
N VAL A 118 2.43 1.41 4.33
CA VAL A 118 3.04 0.17 4.81
C VAL A 118 4.30 -0.08 4.00
N GLU A 119 5.44 0.14 4.64
CA GLU A 119 6.74 -0.30 4.12
C GLU A 119 6.87 -1.79 4.39
N THR A 120 7.25 -2.57 3.39
CA THR A 120 7.31 -4.03 3.53
C THR A 120 8.70 -4.54 3.88
N GLY A 121 9.73 -3.79 3.59
CA GLY A 121 11.12 -4.25 3.73
C GLY A 121 11.49 -5.41 2.79
N CYS A 122 10.69 -5.63 1.75
CA CYS A 122 10.90 -6.68 0.75
C CYS A 122 11.93 -6.25 -0.30
N ALA A 123 12.58 -7.23 -0.95
CA ALA A 123 13.47 -6.97 -2.08
C ALA A 123 12.77 -6.34 -3.30
N THR A 124 11.45 -6.44 -3.37
CA THR A 124 10.62 -5.75 -4.37
C THR A 124 10.62 -4.23 -4.20
N GLU A 125 10.99 -3.74 -3.00
CA GLU A 125 11.01 -2.32 -2.63
C GLU A 125 9.64 -1.62 -2.80
N LEU A 126 8.54 -2.39 -2.85
CA LEU A 126 7.21 -1.83 -2.97
C LEU A 126 6.67 -1.43 -1.60
N ASP A 127 6.18 -0.19 -1.53
CA ASP A 127 5.42 0.33 -0.41
C ASP A 127 3.95 0.46 -0.81
N PHE A 128 3.07 0.29 0.17
CA PHE A 128 1.63 0.34 -0.06
C PHE A 128 1.05 1.58 0.62
N HIS A 129 0.49 2.47 -0.20
CA HIS A 129 -0.05 3.75 0.24
C HIS A 129 -1.57 3.67 0.32
N TYR A 130 -2.13 3.97 1.48
CA TYR A 130 -3.56 3.78 1.79
C TYR A 130 -4.33 5.08 1.57
N ILE A 131 -5.25 5.05 0.61
CA ILE A 131 -6.22 6.14 0.38
C ILE A 131 -7.25 6.13 1.51
N ASP A 132 -7.69 4.94 1.87
CA ASP A 132 -8.58 4.65 3.00
C ASP A 132 -8.29 3.22 3.52
N PRO A 133 -8.88 2.78 4.65
CA PRO A 133 -8.60 1.45 5.22
C PRO A 133 -8.91 0.26 4.30
N ALA A 134 -9.74 0.45 3.28
CA ALA A 134 -10.15 -0.60 2.33
C ALA A 134 -9.54 -0.43 0.93
N THR A 135 -8.73 0.61 0.71
CA THR A 135 -8.12 0.93 -0.58
C THR A 135 -6.65 1.28 -0.40
N THR A 136 -5.78 0.50 -1.01
CA THR A 136 -4.34 0.78 -1.04
C THR A 136 -3.83 0.84 -2.47
N THR A 137 -2.67 1.45 -2.65
CA THR A 137 -2.02 1.60 -3.95
C THR A 137 -0.54 1.27 -3.86
N PHE A 138 0.03 0.82 -4.96
CA PHE A 138 1.48 0.78 -5.14
C PHE A 138 1.86 1.22 -6.56
N GLY A 139 3.06 1.77 -6.70
CA GLY A 139 3.61 2.14 -8.00
C GLY A 139 4.56 1.05 -8.51
N LEU A 140 4.44 0.71 -9.77
CA LEU A 140 5.37 -0.19 -10.44
C LEU A 140 5.51 0.24 -11.91
N ASN A 141 6.73 0.54 -12.32
CA ASN A 141 7.04 1.03 -13.67
C ASN A 141 6.18 2.26 -14.03
N ASN A 142 5.41 2.18 -15.10
CA ASN A 142 4.61 3.29 -15.60
C ASN A 142 3.17 3.33 -15.04
N TYR A 143 2.86 2.52 -14.02
CA TYR A 143 1.49 2.39 -13.51
C TYR A 143 1.40 2.53 -11.99
N VAL A 144 0.30 3.09 -11.55
CA VAL A 144 -0.19 2.99 -10.16
C VAL A 144 -1.31 1.96 -10.14
N TYR A 145 -1.16 0.94 -9.31
CA TYR A 145 -2.14 -0.12 -9.11
C TYR A 145 -2.99 0.17 -7.88
N ILE A 146 -4.28 -0.01 -8.00
CA ILE A 146 -5.25 0.20 -6.95
C ILE A 146 -5.76 -1.16 -6.46
N LEU A 147 -5.62 -1.43 -5.17
CA LEU A 147 -6.09 -2.66 -4.53
C LEU A 147 -7.28 -2.36 -3.64
N LYS A 148 -8.25 -3.26 -3.67
CA LYS A 148 -9.44 -3.24 -2.80
C LYS A 148 -9.41 -4.42 -1.85
N LYS A 149 -9.69 -4.15 -0.57
CA LYS A 149 -9.82 -5.20 0.43
C LYS A 149 -11.04 -6.06 0.13
N GLN A 150 -10.86 -7.37 0.25
CA GLN A 150 -11.90 -8.37 -0.01
C GLN A 150 -12.59 -8.80 1.29
#